data_c707e93c0e9dc0f11e1daacc0e99f8bd
#
_entry.id   c707e93c0e9dc0f11e1daacc0e99f8bd
#
_cell.length_a   1.000
_cell.length_b   1.000
_cell.length_c   1.000
_cell.angle_alpha   90.00
_cell.angle_beta   90.00
_cell.angle_gamma   90.00
#
_symmetry.space_group_name_H-M   'P 1'
#
loop_
_entity.id
_entity.type
_entity.pdbx_description
1 polymer ?
#
loop_
_entity_poly.entity_id
_entity_poly.type
_entity_poly.pdbx_seq_one_letter_code
_entity_poly.pdbx_strand_id
1 'polypeptide(L)'
;MTTVIRTGGLTKHYGRVRALDGLDLTVDEGQVHGFLGPNGAGKSTTIRILLGLARKTGGAASVFGQDPWNDAVALHRRIAYVPGDVSVWPNLSGGEAIDLMARLRGASRHDKAYTAERERLAEAFQFEPRKKGRAYSKGNRQKVALIAAFAVPADLYILDEPTSGLDPLMEVMFRHEIARVRAAGATVLLSSHILSEVEQLCDRVSIIRAGRVVESGTLAELRHLTRTEVSFEGTDAAAAAGIPGAHDIVADDGRVRLTVDSDAVAGMLPELAARNVTGLRVAPPSLEELFLRHYGDDLVALEGNGDGRGR
;
A
#
# COMPACT_ATOMS: atom_id res chain seq x y z
N MET A 1 -4.95 6.22 -21.85
CA MET A 1 -4.00 6.40 -20.74
C MET A 1 -2.74 5.62 -21.10
N THR A 2 -1.58 6.15 -20.82
CA THR A 2 -0.30 5.46 -21.07
C THR A 2 0.01 4.52 -19.91
N THR A 3 0.32 3.26 -20.19
CA THR A 3 0.68 2.30 -19.15
C THR A 3 2.16 2.45 -18.79
N VAL A 4 2.44 2.67 -17.50
CA VAL A 4 3.81 2.83 -16.96
C VAL A 4 4.38 1.50 -16.50
N ILE A 5 3.60 0.68 -15.79
CA ILE A 5 4.00 -0.67 -15.36
C ILE A 5 3.04 -1.68 -15.98
N ARG A 6 3.58 -2.72 -16.58
CA ARG A 6 2.79 -3.86 -17.06
C ARG A 6 3.48 -5.19 -16.78
N THR A 7 2.75 -6.11 -16.18
CA THR A 7 3.16 -7.51 -16.09
C THR A 7 2.10 -8.40 -16.74
N GLY A 8 2.54 -9.50 -17.33
CA GLY A 8 1.66 -10.49 -17.97
C GLY A 8 2.12 -11.90 -17.62
N GLY A 9 1.30 -12.64 -16.86
CA GLY A 9 1.61 -13.99 -16.41
C GLY A 9 2.95 -14.09 -15.66
N LEU A 10 3.34 -13.04 -14.91
CA LEU A 10 4.65 -12.94 -14.29
C LEU A 10 4.85 -14.04 -13.24
N THR A 11 5.92 -14.82 -13.39
CA THR A 11 6.27 -15.90 -12.45
C THR A 11 7.66 -15.72 -11.87
N LYS A 12 7.82 -16.10 -10.59
CA LYS A 12 9.11 -16.12 -9.91
C LYS A 12 9.21 -17.30 -8.95
N HIS A 13 10.23 -18.11 -9.16
CA HIS A 13 10.56 -19.21 -8.25
C HIS A 13 11.91 -18.97 -7.58
N TYR A 14 11.98 -19.29 -6.29
CA TYR A 14 13.19 -19.38 -5.49
C TYR A 14 13.33 -20.83 -5.01
N GLY A 15 14.06 -21.64 -5.75
CA GLY A 15 14.10 -23.09 -5.54
C GLY A 15 12.70 -23.69 -5.67
N ARG A 16 12.18 -24.26 -4.57
CA ARG A 16 10.84 -24.86 -4.54
C ARG A 16 9.72 -23.85 -4.21
N VAL A 17 10.07 -22.65 -3.76
CA VAL A 17 9.09 -21.63 -3.38
C VAL A 17 8.65 -20.84 -4.61
N ARG A 18 7.35 -20.87 -4.89
CA ARG A 18 6.71 -20.05 -5.94
C ARG A 18 6.30 -18.73 -5.33
N ALA A 19 7.14 -17.70 -5.49
CA ALA A 19 6.90 -16.37 -4.94
C ALA A 19 5.92 -15.55 -5.79
N LEU A 20 5.90 -15.75 -7.12
CA LEU A 20 4.90 -15.22 -8.05
C LEU A 20 4.40 -16.33 -8.95
N ASP A 21 3.10 -16.35 -9.22
CA ASP A 21 2.40 -17.42 -9.92
C ASP A 21 1.41 -16.89 -10.94
N GLY A 22 1.92 -16.27 -12.01
CA GLY A 22 1.09 -15.72 -13.08
C GLY A 22 0.49 -14.37 -12.68
N LEU A 23 1.31 -13.44 -12.14
CA LEU A 23 0.86 -12.14 -11.70
C LEU A 23 0.66 -11.18 -12.87
N ASP A 24 -0.55 -10.62 -12.98
CA ASP A 24 -0.95 -9.58 -13.92
C ASP A 24 -1.16 -8.26 -13.17
N LEU A 25 -0.35 -7.25 -13.48
CA LEU A 25 -0.43 -5.93 -12.89
C LEU A 25 -0.33 -4.87 -13.98
N THR A 26 -1.21 -3.88 -13.93
CA THR A 26 -1.17 -2.70 -14.80
C THR A 26 -1.24 -1.45 -13.94
N VAL A 27 -0.29 -0.53 -14.16
CA VAL A 27 -0.27 0.79 -13.52
C VAL A 27 -0.18 1.84 -14.61
N ASP A 28 -1.14 2.75 -14.65
CA ASP A 28 -1.21 3.81 -15.65
C ASP A 28 -0.55 5.10 -15.17
N GLU A 29 -0.22 5.97 -16.10
CA GLU A 29 0.47 7.24 -15.88
C GLU A 29 -0.35 8.18 -15.00
N GLY A 30 0.33 8.87 -14.06
CA GLY A 30 -0.23 9.92 -13.21
C GLY A 30 -1.13 9.43 -12.06
N GLN A 31 -1.26 8.12 -11.85
CA GLN A 31 -2.05 7.57 -10.74
C GLN A 31 -1.19 7.17 -9.53
N VAL A 32 -1.80 7.18 -8.36
CA VAL A 32 -1.28 6.50 -7.17
C VAL A 32 -1.93 5.11 -7.10
N HIS A 33 -1.15 4.06 -7.34
CA HIS A 33 -1.61 2.69 -7.37
C HIS A 33 -1.17 1.93 -6.12
N GLY A 34 -2.13 1.46 -5.33
CA GLY A 34 -1.91 0.63 -4.15
C GLY A 34 -1.67 -0.84 -4.54
N PHE A 35 -0.63 -1.45 -4.01
CA PHE A 35 -0.33 -2.86 -4.17
C PHE A 35 -0.42 -3.54 -2.80
N LEU A 36 -1.60 -4.07 -2.49
CA LEU A 36 -2.03 -4.47 -1.16
C LEU A 36 -1.95 -5.98 -0.99
N GLY A 37 -1.44 -6.43 0.15
CA GLY A 37 -1.40 -7.85 0.49
C GLY A 37 -0.58 -8.13 1.75
N PRO A 38 -0.74 -9.30 2.39
CA PRO A 38 0.01 -9.65 3.57
C PRO A 38 1.49 -9.87 3.27
N ASN A 39 2.26 -10.07 4.34
CA ASN A 39 3.65 -10.45 4.23
C ASN A 39 3.77 -11.82 3.52
N GLY A 40 4.71 -11.94 2.60
CA GLY A 40 4.89 -13.15 1.81
C GLY A 40 3.98 -13.27 0.56
N ALA A 41 3.01 -12.38 0.34
CA ALA A 41 2.12 -12.44 -0.82
C ALA A 41 2.81 -12.26 -2.18
N GLY A 42 4.04 -11.71 -2.20
CA GLY A 42 4.81 -11.49 -3.43
C GLY A 42 5.11 -10.02 -3.75
N LYS A 43 4.66 -9.04 -2.93
CA LYS A 43 4.84 -7.59 -3.16
C LYS A 43 6.29 -7.20 -3.45
N SER A 44 7.19 -7.40 -2.49
CA SER A 44 8.61 -7.05 -2.64
C SER A 44 9.32 -7.85 -3.73
N THR A 45 8.87 -9.09 -4.02
CA THR A 45 9.39 -9.87 -5.16
C THR A 45 9.01 -9.21 -6.49
N THR A 46 7.76 -8.77 -6.65
CA THR A 46 7.31 -8.02 -7.81
C THR A 46 8.10 -6.74 -7.99
N ILE A 47 8.23 -5.94 -6.92
CA ILE A 47 9.00 -4.70 -6.91
C ILE A 47 10.47 -4.93 -7.32
N ARG A 48 11.12 -5.96 -6.79
CA ARG A 48 12.50 -6.30 -7.18
C ARG A 48 12.63 -6.65 -8.67
N ILE A 49 11.65 -7.30 -9.26
CA ILE A 49 11.64 -7.57 -10.70
C ILE A 49 11.45 -6.30 -11.50
N LEU A 50 10.50 -5.42 -11.10
CA LEU A 50 10.25 -4.13 -11.75
C LEU A 50 11.44 -3.18 -11.68
N LEU A 51 12.29 -3.32 -10.66
CA LEU A 51 13.54 -2.58 -10.51
C LEU A 51 14.74 -3.24 -11.21
N GLY A 52 14.57 -4.42 -11.85
CA GLY A 52 15.69 -5.15 -12.41
C GLY A 52 16.66 -5.72 -11.38
N LEU A 53 16.25 -5.84 -10.11
CA LEU A 53 17.05 -6.42 -9.02
C LEU A 53 16.88 -7.93 -8.91
N ALA A 54 15.87 -8.49 -9.57
CA ALA A 54 15.63 -9.93 -9.64
C ALA A 54 15.15 -10.32 -11.04
N ARG A 55 15.68 -11.42 -11.59
CA ARG A 55 15.18 -11.99 -12.84
C ARG A 55 13.86 -12.70 -12.61
N LYS A 56 12.90 -12.49 -13.50
CA LYS A 56 11.68 -13.30 -13.59
C LYS A 56 12.02 -14.75 -14.00
N THR A 57 11.21 -15.71 -13.60
CA THR A 57 11.31 -17.11 -14.06
C THR A 57 10.52 -17.32 -15.34
N GLY A 58 9.40 -16.62 -15.51
CA GLY A 58 8.57 -16.65 -16.71
C GLY A 58 7.62 -15.45 -16.77
N GLY A 59 6.82 -15.38 -17.83
CA GLY A 59 5.93 -14.26 -18.09
C GLY A 59 6.65 -13.01 -18.62
N ALA A 60 5.95 -11.88 -18.58
CA ALA A 60 6.44 -10.59 -19.07
C ALA A 60 6.41 -9.54 -17.95
N ALA A 61 7.35 -8.60 -18.00
CA ALA A 61 7.34 -7.38 -17.19
C ALA A 61 7.93 -6.24 -17.99
N SER A 62 7.32 -5.06 -17.93
CA SER A 62 7.84 -3.84 -18.53
C SER A 62 7.58 -2.64 -17.63
N VAL A 63 8.48 -1.66 -17.66
CA VAL A 63 8.36 -0.34 -17.05
C VAL A 63 8.65 0.69 -18.12
N PHE A 64 7.72 1.63 -18.35
CA PHE A 64 7.74 2.55 -19.48
C PHE A 64 7.95 1.85 -20.85
N GLY A 65 7.40 0.63 -21.01
CA GLY A 65 7.57 -0.19 -22.21
C GLY A 65 8.94 -0.87 -22.37
N GLN A 66 9.87 -0.71 -21.41
CA GLN A 66 11.22 -1.26 -21.43
C GLN A 66 11.32 -2.50 -20.52
N ASP A 67 12.25 -3.42 -20.80
CA ASP A 67 12.51 -4.60 -19.97
C ASP A 67 13.30 -4.20 -18.71
N PRO A 68 12.77 -4.41 -17.49
CA PRO A 68 13.43 -3.96 -16.26
C PRO A 68 14.80 -4.56 -16.01
N TRP A 69 15.06 -5.75 -16.53
CA TRP A 69 16.36 -6.41 -16.36
C TRP A 69 17.41 -5.88 -17.33
N ASN A 70 17.04 -5.72 -18.60
CA ASN A 70 17.97 -5.33 -19.66
C ASN A 70 18.24 -3.80 -19.65
N ASP A 71 17.22 -3.01 -19.33
CA ASP A 71 17.23 -1.55 -19.42
C ASP A 71 17.35 -0.88 -18.04
N ALA A 72 17.73 -1.62 -16.98
CA ALA A 72 17.74 -1.17 -15.59
C ALA A 72 18.40 0.19 -15.37
N VAL A 73 19.57 0.43 -16.00
CA VAL A 73 20.33 1.68 -15.82
C VAL A 73 19.57 2.91 -16.34
N ALA A 74 18.89 2.78 -17.48
CA ALA A 74 18.07 3.85 -18.04
C ALA A 74 16.83 4.09 -17.19
N LEU A 75 16.18 3.02 -16.73
CA LEU A 75 14.99 3.07 -15.90
C LEU A 75 15.27 3.69 -14.53
N HIS A 76 16.39 3.36 -13.88
CA HIS A 76 16.72 3.90 -12.55
C HIS A 76 16.92 5.42 -12.52
N ARG A 77 17.17 6.06 -13.64
CA ARG A 77 17.20 7.55 -13.73
C ARG A 77 15.81 8.15 -13.61
N ARG A 78 14.78 7.41 -13.98
CA ARG A 78 13.37 7.82 -14.02
C ARG A 78 12.59 7.32 -12.80
N ILE A 79 13.15 6.37 -12.03
CA ILE A 79 12.49 5.72 -10.90
C ILE A 79 13.10 6.22 -9.59
N ALA A 80 12.24 6.62 -8.64
CA ALA A 80 12.59 6.76 -7.24
C ALA A 80 12.13 5.51 -6.48
N TYR A 81 12.98 4.96 -5.63
CA TYR A 81 12.67 3.75 -4.87
C TYR A 81 12.87 3.95 -3.36
N VAL A 82 11.90 3.53 -2.58
CA VAL A 82 11.98 3.41 -1.12
C VAL A 82 11.80 1.94 -0.77
N PRO A 83 12.84 1.26 -0.21
CA PRO A 83 12.74 -0.13 0.19
C PRO A 83 11.97 -0.28 1.51
N GLY A 84 11.30 -1.43 1.72
CA GLY A 84 10.57 -1.72 2.96
C GLY A 84 11.48 -1.94 4.17
N ASP A 85 12.73 -2.37 3.94
CA ASP A 85 13.78 -2.43 4.97
C ASP A 85 14.95 -1.54 4.55
N VAL A 86 15.00 -0.35 5.16
CA VAL A 86 16.01 0.67 4.85
C VAL A 86 17.29 0.40 5.61
N SER A 87 18.33 0.11 4.86
CA SER A 87 19.71 0.05 5.37
C SER A 87 20.50 1.29 4.93
N VAL A 88 21.11 1.98 5.87
CA VAL A 88 21.95 3.16 5.62
C VAL A 88 23.40 2.81 5.96
N TRP A 89 24.34 3.26 5.15
CA TRP A 89 25.77 3.04 5.40
C TRP A 89 26.16 3.54 6.80
N PRO A 90 26.72 2.68 7.68
CA PRO A 90 26.94 3.03 9.09
C PRO A 90 27.86 4.24 9.30
N ASN A 91 28.80 4.43 8.38
CA ASN A 91 29.86 5.46 8.47
C ASN A 91 29.51 6.76 7.73
N LEU A 92 28.46 6.77 6.89
CA LEU A 92 27.96 7.99 6.26
C LEU A 92 26.99 8.70 7.22
N SER A 93 26.98 10.03 7.17
CA SER A 93 25.86 10.77 7.74
C SER A 93 24.61 10.62 6.88
N GLY A 94 23.45 10.91 7.45
CA GLY A 94 22.21 10.84 6.67
C GLY A 94 22.20 11.77 5.47
N GLY A 95 22.76 12.98 5.62
CA GLY A 95 22.90 13.92 4.51
C GLY A 95 23.85 13.40 3.43
N GLU A 96 24.99 12.79 3.81
CA GLU A 96 25.91 12.15 2.85
C GLU A 96 25.26 10.98 2.10
N ALA A 97 24.44 10.18 2.79
CA ALA A 97 23.70 9.07 2.19
C ALA A 97 22.64 9.58 1.18
N ILE A 98 21.88 10.61 1.55
CA ILE A 98 20.89 11.26 0.67
C ILE A 98 21.60 11.82 -0.57
N ASP A 99 22.70 12.56 -0.40
CA ASP A 99 23.47 13.13 -1.51
C ASP A 99 24.07 12.06 -2.42
N LEU A 100 24.48 10.91 -1.87
CA LEU A 100 24.98 9.79 -2.65
C LEU A 100 23.88 9.20 -3.54
N MET A 101 22.70 8.92 -2.96
CA MET A 101 21.57 8.38 -3.71
C MET A 101 21.05 9.36 -4.77
N ALA A 102 20.99 10.64 -4.47
CA ALA A 102 20.61 11.68 -5.42
C ALA A 102 21.57 11.75 -6.61
N ARG A 103 22.89 11.63 -6.36
CA ARG A 103 23.91 11.60 -7.44
C ARG A 103 23.78 10.38 -8.33
N LEU A 104 23.45 9.22 -7.79
CA LEU A 104 23.20 8.01 -8.59
C LEU A 104 22.02 8.20 -9.55
N ARG A 105 21.07 9.09 -9.21
CA ARG A 105 19.94 9.49 -10.07
C ARG A 105 20.25 10.68 -10.97
N GLY A 106 21.50 11.19 -10.97
CA GLY A 106 21.95 12.26 -11.83
C GLY A 106 21.90 13.67 -11.23
N ALA A 107 21.52 13.84 -9.96
CA ALA A 107 21.58 15.14 -9.31
C ALA A 107 23.01 15.58 -9.06
N SER A 108 23.26 16.90 -9.08
CA SER A 108 24.53 17.50 -8.73
C SER A 108 24.43 18.25 -7.39
N ARG A 109 25.49 18.22 -6.58
CA ARG A 109 25.60 19.04 -5.37
C ARG A 109 25.57 20.55 -5.65
N HIS A 110 25.88 20.94 -6.89
CA HIS A 110 25.84 22.34 -7.33
C HIS A 110 24.47 22.73 -7.87
N ASP A 111 23.54 21.79 -7.96
CA ASP A 111 22.16 22.07 -8.32
C ASP A 111 21.42 22.71 -7.14
N LYS A 112 21.11 24.01 -7.31
CA LYS A 112 20.39 24.78 -6.29
C LYS A 112 18.98 24.25 -6.03
N ALA A 113 18.32 23.72 -7.05
CA ALA A 113 16.97 23.17 -6.90
C ALA A 113 17.01 21.90 -6.02
N TYR A 114 17.96 20.99 -6.28
CA TYR A 114 18.18 19.82 -5.43
C TYR A 114 18.51 20.21 -3.99
N THR A 115 19.43 21.17 -3.79
CA THR A 115 19.83 21.59 -2.45
C THR A 115 18.65 22.16 -1.66
N ALA A 116 17.88 23.06 -2.25
CA ALA A 116 16.71 23.66 -1.63
C ALA A 116 15.64 22.60 -1.30
N GLU A 117 15.40 21.66 -2.23
CA GLU A 117 14.40 20.61 -2.02
C GLU A 117 14.83 19.62 -0.92
N ARG A 118 16.10 19.24 -0.88
CA ARG A 118 16.65 18.40 0.19
C ARG A 118 16.51 19.06 1.56
N GLU A 119 16.80 20.38 1.65
CA GLU A 119 16.66 21.14 2.90
C GLU A 119 15.20 21.24 3.34
N ARG A 120 14.29 21.56 2.42
CA ARG A 120 12.84 21.57 2.67
C ARG A 120 12.34 20.23 3.19
N LEU A 121 12.74 19.13 2.58
CA LEU A 121 12.36 17.78 3.00
C LEU A 121 12.97 17.41 4.35
N ALA A 122 14.22 17.79 4.61
CA ALA A 122 14.85 17.54 5.91
C ALA A 122 14.11 18.28 7.05
N GLU A 123 13.66 19.49 6.80
CA GLU A 123 12.83 20.27 7.74
C GLU A 123 11.44 19.61 7.91
N ALA A 124 10.74 19.32 6.82
CA ALA A 124 9.40 18.72 6.84
C ALA A 124 9.37 17.38 7.59
N PHE A 125 10.36 16.51 7.36
CA PHE A 125 10.50 15.23 8.06
C PHE A 125 11.22 15.34 9.42
N GLN A 126 11.54 16.55 9.90
CA GLN A 126 12.27 16.78 11.16
C GLN A 126 13.50 15.89 11.26
N PHE A 127 14.31 15.90 10.21
CA PHE A 127 15.42 14.99 10.05
C PHE A 127 16.77 15.68 10.35
N GLU A 128 17.60 15.07 11.20
CA GLU A 128 18.96 15.55 11.51
C GLU A 128 19.99 14.91 10.57
N PRO A 129 20.46 15.64 9.53
CA PRO A 129 21.29 15.05 8.48
C PRO A 129 22.74 14.78 8.89
N ARG A 130 23.22 15.32 10.02
CA ARG A 130 24.64 15.24 10.46
C ARG A 130 24.96 13.95 11.19
N LYS A 131 23.97 13.28 11.78
CA LYS A 131 24.16 12.02 12.50
C LYS A 131 24.64 10.92 11.56
N LYS A 132 25.49 10.02 12.06
CA LYS A 132 25.96 8.84 11.30
C LYS A 132 24.88 7.77 11.24
N GLY A 133 24.84 7.01 10.14
CA GLY A 133 23.83 5.99 9.87
C GLY A 133 23.68 4.95 10.99
N ARG A 134 24.78 4.58 11.67
CA ARG A 134 24.76 3.67 12.82
C ARG A 134 23.95 4.18 14.02
N ALA A 135 23.72 5.49 14.13
CA ALA A 135 22.99 6.11 15.23
C ALA A 135 21.51 6.30 14.93
N TYR A 136 21.04 5.94 13.73
CA TYR A 136 19.64 6.11 13.35
C TYR A 136 18.77 4.95 13.85
N SER A 137 17.61 5.31 14.41
CA SER A 137 16.48 4.40 14.61
C SER A 137 15.92 3.92 13.27
N LYS A 138 15.04 2.91 13.29
CA LYS A 138 14.33 2.44 12.10
C LYS A 138 13.62 3.61 11.39
N GLY A 139 12.84 4.43 12.11
CA GLY A 139 12.13 5.57 11.55
C GLY A 139 13.06 6.63 10.95
N ASN A 140 14.22 6.92 11.56
CA ASN A 140 15.17 7.85 10.97
C ASN A 140 15.85 7.30 9.71
N ARG A 141 16.11 5.99 9.62
CA ARG A 141 16.57 5.36 8.37
C ARG A 141 15.50 5.47 7.27
N GLN A 142 14.22 5.28 7.64
CA GLN A 142 13.09 5.47 6.72
C GLN A 142 13.05 6.90 6.17
N LYS A 143 13.22 7.92 7.06
CA LYS A 143 13.30 9.33 6.63
C LYS A 143 14.44 9.57 5.64
N VAL A 144 15.61 8.95 5.80
CA VAL A 144 16.71 9.05 4.81
C VAL A 144 16.26 8.58 3.44
N ALA A 145 15.59 7.42 3.35
CA ALA A 145 15.12 6.86 2.08
C ALA A 145 14.04 7.74 1.44
N LEU A 146 13.09 8.24 2.22
CA LEU A 146 12.03 9.14 1.75
C LEU A 146 12.59 10.45 1.21
N ILE A 147 13.48 11.10 1.96
CA ILE A 147 14.12 12.35 1.53
C ILE A 147 14.92 12.11 0.25
N ALA A 148 15.71 11.03 0.17
CA ALA A 148 16.47 10.70 -1.03
C ALA A 148 15.57 10.41 -2.25
N ALA A 149 14.41 9.80 -2.04
CA ALA A 149 13.45 9.52 -3.10
C ALA A 149 12.78 10.81 -3.63
N PHE A 150 12.35 11.71 -2.74
CA PHE A 150 11.61 12.91 -3.10
C PHE A 150 12.50 14.11 -3.49
N ALA A 151 13.76 14.16 -3.03
CA ALA A 151 14.65 15.28 -3.32
C ALA A 151 15.03 15.44 -4.80
N VAL A 152 14.91 14.38 -5.59
CA VAL A 152 15.12 14.41 -7.04
C VAL A 152 13.83 13.99 -7.72
N PRO A 153 13.25 14.80 -8.62
CA PRO A 153 12.04 14.41 -9.35
C PRO A 153 12.19 13.07 -10.07
N ALA A 154 11.10 12.32 -10.15
CA ALA A 154 11.01 11.05 -10.86
C ALA A 154 9.69 10.93 -11.60
N ASP A 155 9.67 10.15 -12.67
CA ASP A 155 8.46 9.85 -13.43
C ASP A 155 7.65 8.75 -12.72
N LEU A 156 8.34 7.86 -11.99
CA LEU A 156 7.75 6.75 -11.22
C LEU A 156 8.37 6.65 -9.83
N TYR A 157 7.53 6.62 -8.82
CA TYR A 157 7.90 6.31 -7.44
C TYR A 157 7.44 4.88 -7.12
N ILE A 158 8.37 4.00 -6.75
CA ILE A 158 8.08 2.66 -6.23
C ILE A 158 8.41 2.67 -4.74
N LEU A 159 7.39 2.51 -3.91
CA LEU A 159 7.47 2.66 -2.47
C LEU A 159 7.04 1.36 -1.80
N ASP A 160 7.98 0.63 -1.20
CA ASP A 160 7.73 -0.64 -0.53
C ASP A 160 7.58 -0.38 0.97
N GLU A 161 6.35 -0.44 1.50
CA GLU A 161 5.97 -0.16 2.89
C GLU A 161 6.57 1.15 3.46
N PRO A 162 6.40 2.29 2.79
CA PRO A 162 7.17 3.51 3.04
C PRO A 162 6.91 4.17 4.40
N THR A 163 5.80 3.87 5.05
CA THR A 163 5.40 4.43 6.36
C THR A 163 5.89 3.60 7.53
N SER A 164 6.48 2.41 7.26
CA SER A 164 6.95 1.49 8.30
C SER A 164 7.92 2.16 9.27
N GLY A 165 7.50 2.33 10.54
CA GLY A 165 8.29 2.93 11.61
C GLY A 165 8.30 4.46 11.63
N LEU A 166 7.44 5.11 10.85
CA LEU A 166 7.14 6.53 11.00
C LEU A 166 6.16 6.75 12.15
N ASP A 167 6.23 7.93 12.74
CA ASP A 167 5.20 8.40 13.65
C ASP A 167 4.02 9.03 12.87
N PRO A 168 2.84 9.20 13.48
CA PRO A 168 1.66 9.72 12.79
C PRO A 168 1.85 11.08 12.12
N LEU A 169 2.68 11.97 12.69
CA LEU A 169 2.96 13.27 12.09
C LEU A 169 3.77 13.11 10.79
N MET A 170 4.73 12.22 10.79
CA MET A 170 5.55 11.93 9.61
C MET A 170 4.76 11.21 8.50
N GLU A 171 3.76 10.40 8.87
CA GLU A 171 2.81 9.84 7.90
C GLU A 171 1.98 10.93 7.21
N VAL A 172 1.56 11.97 7.95
CA VAL A 172 0.89 13.15 7.36
C VAL A 172 1.82 13.84 6.36
N MET A 173 3.08 14.05 6.74
CA MET A 173 4.07 14.66 5.83
C MET A 173 4.31 13.79 4.58
N PHE A 174 4.42 12.48 4.74
CA PHE A 174 4.53 11.55 3.63
C PHE A 174 3.33 11.67 2.66
N ARG A 175 2.08 11.73 3.18
CA ARG A 175 0.89 11.93 2.35
C ARG A 175 0.92 13.24 1.56
N HIS A 176 1.39 14.32 2.18
CA HIS A 176 1.58 15.60 1.48
C HIS A 176 2.59 15.48 0.32
N GLU A 177 3.70 14.74 0.52
CA GLU A 177 4.68 14.54 -0.54
C GLU A 177 4.12 13.67 -1.68
N ILE A 178 3.34 12.63 -1.39
CA ILE A 178 2.64 11.85 -2.42
C ILE A 178 1.69 12.73 -3.23
N ALA A 179 0.88 13.56 -2.56
CA ALA A 179 -0.02 14.48 -3.24
C ALA A 179 0.75 15.47 -4.15
N ARG A 180 1.91 15.95 -3.68
CA ARG A 180 2.77 16.88 -4.42
C ARG A 180 3.36 16.25 -5.67
N VAL A 181 3.94 15.05 -5.57
CA VAL A 181 4.54 14.38 -6.74
C VAL A 181 3.48 13.96 -7.74
N ARG A 182 2.30 13.52 -7.28
CA ARG A 182 1.14 13.25 -8.13
C ARG A 182 0.67 14.49 -8.88
N ALA A 183 0.55 15.64 -8.19
CA ALA A 183 0.17 16.91 -8.81
C ALA A 183 1.19 17.38 -9.88
N ALA A 184 2.46 16.95 -9.75
CA ALA A 184 3.51 17.15 -10.75
C ALA A 184 3.44 16.13 -11.93
N GLY A 185 2.46 15.22 -11.94
CA GLY A 185 2.25 14.24 -13.01
C GLY A 185 2.99 12.92 -12.83
N ALA A 186 3.66 12.70 -11.70
CA ALA A 186 4.36 11.45 -11.45
C ALA A 186 3.39 10.29 -11.15
N THR A 187 3.81 9.08 -11.48
CA THR A 187 3.12 7.84 -11.15
C THR A 187 3.70 7.28 -9.85
N VAL A 188 2.84 6.68 -9.01
CA VAL A 188 3.27 6.07 -7.76
C VAL A 188 2.76 4.64 -7.68
N LEU A 189 3.64 3.67 -7.42
CA LEU A 189 3.30 2.32 -6.98
C LEU A 189 3.64 2.22 -5.49
N LEU A 190 2.62 2.09 -4.65
CA LEU A 190 2.73 2.01 -3.20
C LEU A 190 2.39 0.60 -2.72
N SER A 191 3.36 -0.16 -2.19
CA SER A 191 3.02 -1.40 -1.50
C SER A 191 2.71 -1.13 -0.04
N SER A 192 1.64 -1.75 0.47
CA SER A 192 1.26 -1.70 1.88
C SER A 192 0.55 -2.98 2.30
N HIS A 193 0.56 -3.26 3.58
CA HIS A 193 -0.34 -4.21 4.23
C HIS A 193 -1.39 -3.48 5.09
N ILE A 194 -1.36 -2.14 5.13
CA ILE A 194 -2.26 -1.27 5.90
C ILE A 194 -3.33 -0.71 4.97
N LEU A 195 -4.54 -1.16 5.15
CA LEU A 195 -5.70 -0.81 4.31
C LEU A 195 -6.04 0.68 4.35
N SER A 196 -6.03 1.27 5.55
CA SER A 196 -6.36 2.69 5.74
C SER A 196 -5.39 3.64 5.04
N GLU A 197 -4.12 3.28 4.88
CA GLU A 197 -3.16 4.03 4.08
C GLU A 197 -3.52 4.03 2.59
N VAL A 198 -3.84 2.84 2.09
CA VAL A 198 -4.20 2.65 0.68
C VAL A 198 -5.48 3.40 0.34
N GLU A 199 -6.49 3.35 1.23
CA GLU A 199 -7.75 4.09 1.06
C GLU A 199 -7.59 5.61 1.01
N GLN A 200 -6.61 6.13 1.76
CA GLN A 200 -6.35 7.58 1.82
C GLN A 200 -5.48 8.10 0.67
N LEU A 201 -4.63 7.26 0.09
CA LEU A 201 -3.60 7.69 -0.84
C LEU A 201 -3.85 7.29 -2.29
N CYS A 202 -4.51 6.15 -2.51
CA CYS A 202 -4.52 5.50 -3.82
C CYS A 202 -5.78 5.79 -4.62
N ASP A 203 -5.62 5.91 -5.93
CA ASP A 203 -6.73 6.02 -6.89
C ASP A 203 -7.27 4.64 -7.29
N ARG A 204 -6.33 3.69 -7.43
CA ARG A 204 -6.58 2.29 -7.78
C ARG A 204 -5.78 1.38 -6.86
N VAL A 205 -6.28 0.16 -6.71
CA VAL A 205 -5.66 -0.85 -5.85
C VAL A 205 -5.63 -2.18 -6.58
N SER A 206 -4.54 -2.91 -6.41
CA SER A 206 -4.45 -4.33 -6.76
C SER A 206 -4.15 -5.13 -5.50
N ILE A 207 -5.00 -6.11 -5.20
CA ILE A 207 -4.84 -7.02 -4.05
C ILE A 207 -4.08 -8.25 -4.55
N ILE A 208 -2.96 -8.54 -3.90
CA ILE A 208 -2.13 -9.71 -4.23
C ILE A 208 -2.25 -10.77 -3.14
N ARG A 209 -2.51 -12.04 -3.54
CA ARG A 209 -2.51 -13.23 -2.69
C ARG A 209 -1.74 -14.36 -3.38
N ALA A 210 -0.86 -15.04 -2.63
CA ALA A 210 -0.10 -16.21 -3.11
C ALA A 210 0.56 -16.00 -4.49
N GLY A 211 1.13 -14.80 -4.72
CA GLY A 211 1.82 -14.46 -5.96
C GLY A 211 0.93 -14.13 -7.15
N ARG A 212 -0.38 -13.92 -6.95
CA ARG A 212 -1.36 -13.55 -7.99
C ARG A 212 -2.11 -12.30 -7.58
N VAL A 213 -2.49 -11.45 -8.53
CA VAL A 213 -3.49 -10.42 -8.29
C VAL A 213 -4.87 -11.09 -8.28
N VAL A 214 -5.60 -10.92 -7.17
CA VAL A 214 -6.93 -11.49 -6.98
C VAL A 214 -8.03 -10.50 -7.26
N GLU A 215 -7.79 -9.21 -7.00
CA GLU A 215 -8.70 -8.10 -7.28
C GLU A 215 -7.91 -6.88 -7.75
N SER A 216 -8.47 -6.10 -8.66
CA SER A 216 -7.89 -4.82 -9.08
C SER A 216 -8.97 -3.87 -9.57
N GLY A 217 -8.96 -2.64 -9.06
CA GLY A 217 -9.94 -1.63 -9.43
C GLY A 217 -9.69 -0.29 -8.75
N THR A 218 -10.52 0.71 -9.05
CA THR A 218 -10.61 1.92 -8.24
C THR A 218 -11.20 1.60 -6.87
N LEU A 219 -10.97 2.47 -5.89
CA LEU A 219 -11.58 2.29 -4.56
C LEU A 219 -13.12 2.21 -4.65
N ALA A 220 -13.72 2.96 -5.57
CA ALA A 220 -15.17 2.92 -5.78
C ALA A 220 -15.61 1.57 -6.35
N GLU A 221 -14.93 1.05 -7.40
CA GLU A 221 -15.21 -0.26 -7.98
C GLU A 221 -15.07 -1.37 -6.94
N LEU A 222 -14.00 -1.36 -6.14
CA LEU A 222 -13.76 -2.37 -5.12
C LEU A 222 -14.77 -2.30 -3.96
N ARG A 223 -15.19 -1.10 -3.57
CA ARG A 223 -16.22 -0.92 -2.54
C ARG A 223 -17.61 -1.42 -2.99
N HIS A 224 -17.92 -1.40 -4.30
CA HIS A 224 -19.14 -2.00 -4.80
C HIS A 224 -19.17 -3.54 -4.68
N LEU A 225 -18.01 -4.17 -4.49
CA LEU A 225 -17.90 -5.61 -4.25
C LEU A 225 -18.13 -5.97 -2.77
N THR A 226 -18.25 -4.98 -1.88
CA THR A 226 -18.44 -5.14 -0.44
C THR A 226 -19.76 -4.51 -0.02
N ARG A 227 -20.24 -4.91 1.16
CA ARG A 227 -21.48 -4.42 1.75
C ARG A 227 -21.24 -3.26 2.69
N THR A 228 -22.22 -2.38 2.84
CA THR A 228 -22.19 -1.30 3.84
C THR A 228 -22.36 -1.90 5.23
N GLU A 229 -21.45 -1.59 6.14
CA GLU A 229 -21.59 -1.96 7.55
C GLU A 229 -22.56 -1.00 8.24
N VAL A 230 -23.51 -1.58 8.97
CA VAL A 230 -24.45 -0.83 9.80
C VAL A 230 -24.36 -1.35 11.22
N SER A 231 -24.22 -0.45 12.19
CA SER A 231 -24.24 -0.82 13.59
C SER A 231 -25.04 0.15 14.43
N PHE A 232 -25.72 -0.38 15.45
CA PHE A 232 -26.51 0.40 16.42
C PHE A 232 -26.47 -0.25 17.80
N GLU A 233 -26.89 0.50 18.83
CA GLU A 233 -26.96 -0.01 20.18
C GLU A 233 -28.09 -1.04 20.30
N GLY A 234 -27.80 -2.22 20.86
CA GLY A 234 -28.75 -3.29 21.04
C GLY A 234 -28.06 -4.57 21.50
N THR A 235 -28.76 -5.38 22.25
CA THR A 235 -28.24 -6.64 22.79
C THR A 235 -28.78 -7.88 22.07
N ASP A 236 -29.72 -7.69 21.15
CA ASP A 236 -30.41 -8.80 20.46
C ASP A 236 -30.31 -8.66 18.94
N ALA A 237 -29.74 -9.67 18.31
CA ALA A 237 -29.67 -9.77 16.85
C ALA A 237 -31.10 -9.81 16.22
N ALA A 238 -32.12 -10.23 16.97
CA ALA A 238 -33.52 -10.19 16.53
C ALA A 238 -34.01 -8.77 16.26
N ALA A 239 -33.39 -7.75 16.87
CA ALA A 239 -33.69 -6.34 16.57
C ALA A 239 -33.37 -5.96 15.11
N ALA A 240 -32.48 -6.68 14.46
CA ALA A 240 -32.13 -6.51 13.05
C ALA A 240 -32.85 -7.53 12.13
N ALA A 241 -33.50 -8.53 12.71
CA ALA A 241 -34.25 -9.54 11.93
C ALA A 241 -35.36 -8.90 11.14
N GLY A 242 -35.49 -9.25 9.88
CA GLY A 242 -36.52 -8.71 8.98
C GLY A 242 -36.18 -7.34 8.37
N ILE A 243 -34.98 -6.79 8.58
CA ILE A 243 -34.51 -5.63 7.83
C ILE A 243 -34.18 -6.10 6.39
N PRO A 244 -34.81 -5.52 5.37
CA PRO A 244 -34.58 -5.94 3.98
C PRO A 244 -33.12 -5.74 3.58
N GLY A 245 -32.48 -6.76 3.00
CA GLY A 245 -31.09 -6.71 2.55
C GLY A 245 -30.06 -6.79 3.68
N ALA A 246 -30.46 -7.10 4.93
CA ALA A 246 -29.55 -7.34 6.03
C ALA A 246 -28.90 -8.73 5.93
N HIS A 247 -27.57 -8.76 6.08
CA HIS A 247 -26.75 -9.96 6.11
C HIS A 247 -25.82 -9.94 7.33
N ASP A 248 -25.25 -11.06 7.68
CA ASP A 248 -24.19 -11.21 8.69
C ASP A 248 -24.53 -10.51 10.02
N ILE A 249 -25.76 -10.69 10.51
CA ILE A 249 -26.24 -10.04 11.73
C ILE A 249 -25.56 -10.66 12.95
N VAL A 250 -24.84 -9.84 13.71
CA VAL A 250 -24.15 -10.22 14.95
C VAL A 250 -24.50 -9.22 16.05
N ALA A 251 -24.80 -9.73 17.24
CA ALA A 251 -24.93 -8.91 18.45
C ALA A 251 -23.75 -9.20 19.37
N ASP A 252 -22.94 -8.18 19.66
CA ASP A 252 -21.75 -8.28 20.51
C ASP A 252 -21.53 -6.97 21.25
N ASP A 253 -21.11 -7.07 22.53
CA ASP A 253 -20.77 -5.93 23.39
C ASP A 253 -21.81 -4.80 23.40
N GLY A 254 -23.11 -5.16 23.47
CA GLY A 254 -24.20 -4.19 23.52
C GLY A 254 -24.46 -3.46 22.18
N ARG A 255 -23.93 -3.95 21.08
CA ARG A 255 -24.16 -3.45 19.72
C ARG A 255 -24.62 -4.56 18.79
N VAL A 256 -25.55 -4.21 17.91
CA VAL A 256 -25.91 -5.03 16.77
C VAL A 256 -25.14 -4.52 15.57
N ARG A 257 -24.46 -5.42 14.86
CA ARG A 257 -23.77 -5.16 13.60
C ARG A 257 -24.40 -6.02 12.51
N LEU A 258 -24.52 -5.45 11.34
CA LEU A 258 -25.00 -6.15 10.15
C LEU A 258 -24.36 -5.54 8.90
N THR A 259 -24.36 -6.30 7.83
CA THR A 259 -23.95 -5.80 6.50
C THR A 259 -25.17 -5.67 5.60
N VAL A 260 -25.17 -4.67 4.74
CA VAL A 260 -26.28 -4.38 3.80
C VAL A 260 -25.72 -4.06 2.43
N ASP A 261 -26.37 -4.54 1.38
CA ASP A 261 -26.01 -4.15 0.03
C ASP A 261 -26.11 -2.62 -0.11
N SER A 262 -25.08 -1.98 -0.67
CA SER A 262 -24.93 -0.52 -0.60
C SER A 262 -26.09 0.26 -1.24
N ASP A 263 -26.76 -0.32 -2.21
CA ASP A 263 -27.96 0.22 -2.86
C ASP A 263 -29.24 0.07 -2.01
N ALA A 264 -29.27 -0.88 -1.07
CA ALA A 264 -30.38 -1.11 -0.16
C ALA A 264 -30.37 -0.22 1.09
N VAL A 265 -29.25 0.48 1.38
CA VAL A 265 -29.08 1.31 2.58
C VAL A 265 -30.19 2.36 2.72
N ALA A 266 -30.53 3.07 1.63
CA ALA A 266 -31.54 4.10 1.67
C ALA A 266 -32.93 3.56 2.06
N GLY A 267 -33.26 2.35 1.62
CA GLY A 267 -34.51 1.66 1.97
C GLY A 267 -34.57 1.15 3.40
N MET A 268 -33.42 0.85 3.99
CA MET A 268 -33.31 0.35 5.37
C MET A 268 -33.46 1.46 6.42
N LEU A 269 -33.04 2.70 6.15
CA LEU A 269 -33.05 3.79 7.14
C LEU A 269 -34.43 4.05 7.78
N PRO A 270 -35.57 4.05 7.04
CA PRO A 270 -36.89 4.18 7.64
C PRO A 270 -37.25 3.03 8.61
N GLU A 271 -36.81 1.81 8.31
CA GLU A 271 -37.05 0.63 9.17
C GLU A 271 -36.29 0.76 10.50
N LEU A 272 -35.03 1.23 10.46
CA LEU A 272 -34.23 1.48 11.66
C LEU A 272 -34.82 2.64 12.49
N ALA A 273 -35.31 3.69 11.83
CA ALA A 273 -35.97 4.81 12.49
C ALA A 273 -37.27 4.36 13.18
N ALA A 274 -38.09 3.51 12.55
CA ALA A 274 -39.29 2.97 13.13
C ALA A 274 -39.04 2.11 14.40
N ARG A 275 -37.86 1.52 14.48
CA ARG A 275 -37.40 0.70 15.64
C ARG A 275 -36.76 1.53 16.76
N ASN A 276 -36.67 2.87 16.60
CA ASN A 276 -36.04 3.79 17.55
C ASN A 276 -34.62 3.39 17.94
N VAL A 277 -33.83 2.89 16.99
CA VAL A 277 -32.44 2.52 17.27
C VAL A 277 -31.59 3.74 17.66
N THR A 278 -30.67 3.56 18.63
CA THR A 278 -29.74 4.59 19.08
C THR A 278 -28.33 4.23 18.69
N GLY A 279 -27.42 5.23 18.68
CA GLY A 279 -26.00 5.01 18.34
C GLY A 279 -25.77 4.48 16.92
N LEU A 280 -26.70 4.79 15.98
CA LEU A 280 -26.61 4.33 14.59
C LEU A 280 -25.30 4.82 13.96
N ARG A 281 -24.57 3.89 13.38
CA ARG A 281 -23.43 4.14 12.49
C ARG A 281 -23.68 3.42 11.17
N VAL A 282 -23.45 4.12 10.09
CA VAL A 282 -23.46 3.57 8.74
C VAL A 282 -22.07 3.85 8.17
N ALA A 283 -21.28 2.82 8.00
CA ALA A 283 -19.93 2.91 7.45
C ALA A 283 -19.95 2.42 6.00
N PRO A 284 -19.36 3.18 5.07
CA PRO A 284 -19.23 2.70 3.70
C PRO A 284 -18.41 1.40 3.70
N PRO A 285 -18.59 0.54 2.67
CA PRO A 285 -17.81 -0.69 2.54
C PRO A 285 -16.32 -0.38 2.66
N SER A 286 -15.62 -1.12 3.51
CA SER A 286 -14.18 -1.00 3.67
C SER A 286 -13.43 -2.03 2.81
N LEU A 287 -12.22 -1.69 2.40
CA LEU A 287 -11.32 -2.68 1.77
C LEU A 287 -10.97 -3.81 2.73
N GLU A 288 -11.15 -3.61 4.05
CA GLU A 288 -10.88 -4.60 5.08
C GLU A 288 -11.78 -5.84 4.93
N GLU A 289 -13.08 -5.64 4.65
CA GLU A 289 -14.00 -6.74 4.39
C GLU A 289 -13.61 -7.52 3.14
N LEU A 290 -13.25 -6.81 2.06
CA LEU A 290 -12.76 -7.44 0.83
C LEU A 290 -11.46 -8.23 1.10
N PHE A 291 -10.57 -7.66 1.87
CA PHE A 291 -9.32 -8.29 2.27
C PHE A 291 -9.58 -9.54 3.11
N LEU A 292 -10.44 -9.46 4.14
CA LEU A 292 -10.81 -10.59 4.97
C LEU A 292 -11.49 -11.72 4.18
N ARG A 293 -12.31 -11.38 3.18
CA ARG A 293 -12.93 -12.39 2.29
C ARG A 293 -11.88 -13.20 1.52
N HIS A 294 -10.81 -12.55 1.07
CA HIS A 294 -9.71 -13.25 0.37
C HIS A 294 -8.74 -13.97 1.31
N TYR A 295 -8.68 -13.60 2.59
CA TYR A 295 -7.72 -14.12 3.57
C TYR A 295 -8.36 -14.85 4.76
N GLY A 296 -9.70 -14.83 4.89
CA GLY A 296 -10.41 -15.44 6.02
C GLY A 296 -10.10 -16.92 6.19
N ASP A 297 -10.01 -17.67 5.11
CA ASP A 297 -9.65 -19.09 5.14
C ASP A 297 -8.24 -19.35 5.67
N ASP A 298 -7.30 -18.43 5.42
CA ASP A 298 -5.91 -18.54 5.93
C ASP A 298 -5.85 -18.23 7.43
N LEU A 299 -6.70 -17.33 7.94
CA LEU A 299 -6.81 -17.01 9.37
C LEU A 299 -7.40 -18.19 10.16
N VAL A 300 -8.46 -18.80 9.66
CA VAL A 300 -9.06 -20.00 10.26
C VAL A 300 -8.07 -21.17 10.29
N ALA A 301 -7.25 -21.33 9.26
CA ALA A 301 -6.21 -22.37 9.22
C ALA A 301 -5.08 -22.14 10.23
N LEU A 302 -4.78 -20.87 10.58
CA LEU A 302 -3.79 -20.52 11.61
C LEU A 302 -4.31 -20.74 13.01
N GLU A 303 -5.58 -20.46 13.28
CA GLU A 303 -6.24 -20.71 14.58
C GLU A 303 -6.42 -22.21 14.84
N GLY A 304 -6.75 -22.99 13.80
CA GLY A 304 -6.89 -24.45 13.91
C GLY A 304 -5.58 -25.21 14.18
N ASN A 305 -4.41 -24.62 13.87
CA ASN A 305 -3.10 -25.24 14.11
C ASN A 305 -2.50 -24.91 15.50
N GLY A 306 -3.13 -24.02 16.28
CA GLY A 306 -2.66 -23.60 17.60
C GLY A 306 -2.93 -24.62 18.74
N ASP A 307 -3.85 -25.56 18.56
CA ASP A 307 -4.34 -26.46 19.64
C ASP A 307 -3.67 -27.86 19.66
N GLY A 308 -2.61 -28.06 18.87
CA GLY A 308 -1.97 -29.37 18.64
C GLY A 308 -0.62 -29.59 19.32
N ARG A 309 -0.10 -28.68 20.16
CA ARG A 309 1.17 -28.89 20.91
C ARG A 309 1.01 -28.77 22.40
N GLY A 310 0.36 -29.74 22.96
CA GLY A 310 0.22 -29.94 24.40
C GLY A 310 -0.04 -31.40 24.73
N ARG A 311 0.98 -32.26 24.52
CA ARG A 311 1.14 -33.53 25.27
C ARG A 311 2.58 -34.00 25.16
#